data_90f19c93b4f884975e1d99b428e292ce
#
_entry.id   90f19c93b4f884975e1d99b428e292ce
#
_cell.length_a   1.000
_cell.length_b   1.000
_cell.length_c   1.000
_cell.angle_alpha   90.00
_cell.angle_beta   90.00
_cell.angle_gamma   90.00
#
_symmetry.space_group_name_H-M   'P 1'
#
loop_
_entity.id
_entity.type
_entity.pdbx_description
1 polymer ?
#
loop_
_entity_poly.entity_id
_entity_poly.type
_entity_poly.pdbx_seq_one_letter_code
_entity_poly.pdbx_strand_id
1 'polypeptide(L)'
;GSVVGGVVNFFIGLIFGIYILAGKERLASQAKSILRAYLKEDTVKEICRVLVTANETFSSFIIGQCTEAVILGTLCTIGMLIFRFPYAPMIGAFIGVTALIPIVGAYIGAAVGAFMILTVAPLKALLFIVFIIVLQQMEGNLIYPKVVGSSIGLPGMWVLAAVTVGGGLLGIGGMLLGVPLAATFYKLLRDDVREKNERKDSRERQGTSGRMPSGNRERAGTQKGYAGRRGRGPGREGHPGKTEEKKTEKGRQE
;
A
#
# COMPACT_ATOMS: atom_id res chain seq x y z
N GLY A 1 40.42 7.34 -5.97
CA GLY A 1 39.75 7.07 -7.27
C GLY A 1 38.26 6.76 -7.16
N SER A 2 37.83 6.19 -6.04
CA SER A 2 36.45 5.67 -5.94
C SER A 2 35.37 6.75 -5.73
N VAL A 3 35.67 7.84 -5.03
CA VAL A 3 34.68 8.91 -4.74
C VAL A 3 34.38 9.73 -6.02
N VAL A 4 35.40 10.10 -6.77
CA VAL A 4 35.23 10.83 -8.04
C VAL A 4 34.46 9.97 -9.04
N GLY A 5 34.79 8.70 -9.16
CA GLY A 5 34.05 7.77 -10.02
C GLY A 5 32.59 7.62 -9.61
N GLY A 6 32.28 7.60 -8.31
CA GLY A 6 30.91 7.56 -7.79
C GLY A 6 30.10 8.81 -8.17
N VAL A 7 30.70 10.00 -8.04
CA VAL A 7 30.06 11.27 -8.41
C VAL A 7 29.80 11.32 -9.92
N VAL A 8 30.78 10.97 -10.74
CA VAL A 8 30.60 10.94 -12.20
C VAL A 8 29.51 9.97 -12.62
N ASN A 9 29.51 8.75 -12.08
CA ASN A 9 28.46 7.76 -12.37
C ASN A 9 27.08 8.24 -11.93
N PHE A 10 26.97 8.95 -10.80
CA PHE A 10 25.71 9.53 -10.35
C PHE A 10 25.18 10.55 -11.36
N PHE A 11 26.02 11.48 -11.83
CA PHE A 11 25.59 12.48 -12.82
C PHE A 11 25.24 11.86 -14.17
N ILE A 12 26.01 10.88 -14.63
CA ILE A 12 25.68 10.14 -15.87
C ILE A 12 24.33 9.43 -15.72
N GLY A 13 24.10 8.75 -14.60
CA GLY A 13 22.82 8.08 -14.30
C GLY A 13 21.65 9.06 -14.24
N LEU A 14 21.86 10.24 -13.63
CA LEU A 14 20.85 11.29 -13.54
C LEU A 14 20.46 11.82 -14.92
N ILE A 15 21.46 12.16 -15.75
CA ILE A 15 21.24 12.64 -17.12
C ILE A 15 20.51 11.59 -17.95
N PHE A 16 20.95 10.33 -17.87
CA PHE A 16 20.32 9.22 -18.57
C PHE A 16 18.87 8.98 -18.09
N GLY A 17 18.62 9.07 -16.78
CA GLY A 17 17.29 8.99 -16.20
C GLY A 17 16.35 10.09 -16.70
N ILE A 18 16.83 11.34 -16.76
CA ILE A 18 16.07 12.48 -17.31
C ILE A 18 15.75 12.24 -18.81
N TYR A 19 16.71 11.70 -19.57
CA TYR A 19 16.52 11.42 -20.99
C TYR A 19 15.47 10.33 -21.23
N ILE A 20 15.50 9.26 -20.43
CA ILE A 20 14.48 8.21 -20.47
C ILE A 20 13.11 8.77 -20.10
N LEU A 21 13.05 9.60 -19.06
CA LEU A 21 11.79 10.19 -18.58
C LEU A 21 11.18 11.14 -19.63
N ALA A 22 12.01 11.94 -20.30
CA ALA A 22 11.57 12.82 -21.38
C ALA A 22 11.03 12.04 -22.60
N GLY A 23 11.59 10.84 -22.87
CA GLY A 23 11.20 9.98 -23.98
C GLY A 23 10.27 8.81 -23.63
N LYS A 24 9.72 8.74 -22.40
CA LYS A 24 9.04 7.55 -21.85
C LYS A 24 7.89 7.02 -22.72
N GLU A 25 7.08 7.89 -23.31
CA GLU A 25 5.92 7.50 -24.12
C GLU A 25 6.36 6.84 -25.43
N ARG A 26 7.39 7.42 -26.07
CA ARG A 26 7.96 6.88 -27.31
C ARG A 26 8.64 5.54 -27.07
N LEU A 27 9.42 5.45 -25.98
CA LEU A 27 10.07 4.20 -25.57
C LEU A 27 9.04 3.10 -25.25
N ALA A 28 8.00 3.43 -24.51
CA ALA A 28 6.92 2.48 -24.18
C ALA A 28 6.18 1.99 -25.42
N SER A 29 5.90 2.89 -26.37
CA SER A 29 5.26 2.54 -27.65
C SER A 29 6.16 1.61 -28.49
N GLN A 30 7.44 1.92 -28.61
CA GLN A 30 8.41 1.08 -29.31
C GLN A 30 8.55 -0.31 -28.68
N ALA A 31 8.71 -0.35 -27.35
CA ALA A 31 8.79 -1.61 -26.60
C ALA A 31 7.54 -2.46 -26.81
N LYS A 32 6.34 -1.86 -26.73
CA LYS A 32 5.07 -2.55 -26.96
C LYS A 32 4.96 -3.08 -28.39
N SER A 33 5.43 -2.34 -29.38
CA SER A 33 5.45 -2.79 -30.78
C SER A 33 6.39 -3.97 -30.99
N ILE A 34 7.57 -3.95 -30.38
CA ILE A 34 8.53 -5.06 -30.40
C ILE A 34 7.91 -6.31 -29.72
N LEU A 35 7.34 -6.13 -28.52
CA LEU A 35 6.72 -7.25 -27.82
C LEU A 35 5.60 -7.92 -28.64
N ARG A 36 4.76 -7.12 -29.31
CA ARG A 36 3.69 -7.65 -30.16
C ARG A 36 4.19 -8.35 -31.42
N ALA A 37 5.35 -7.95 -31.93
CA ALA A 37 5.93 -8.57 -33.13
C ALA A 37 6.50 -9.97 -32.84
N TYR A 38 7.04 -10.19 -31.64
CA TYR A 38 7.76 -11.43 -31.30
C TYR A 38 7.03 -12.35 -30.32
N LEU A 39 6.01 -11.84 -29.60
CA LEU A 39 5.33 -12.59 -28.54
C LEU A 39 3.84 -12.75 -28.84
N LYS A 40 3.24 -13.82 -28.30
CA LYS A 40 1.80 -14.05 -28.37
C LYS A 40 1.06 -12.96 -27.57
N GLU A 41 -0.15 -12.61 -28.03
CA GLU A 41 -0.95 -11.55 -27.39
C GLU A 41 -1.19 -11.76 -25.90
N ASP A 42 -1.37 -13.00 -25.45
CA ASP A 42 -1.58 -13.30 -24.04
C ASP A 42 -0.33 -13.04 -23.19
N THR A 43 0.85 -13.36 -23.72
CA THR A 43 2.12 -13.05 -23.07
C THR A 43 2.37 -11.54 -23.01
N VAL A 44 2.01 -10.80 -24.07
CA VAL A 44 2.13 -9.33 -24.09
C VAL A 44 1.21 -8.71 -23.04
N LYS A 45 -0.03 -9.19 -22.88
CA LYS A 45 -0.96 -8.72 -21.84
C LYS A 45 -0.39 -8.94 -20.44
N GLU A 46 0.18 -10.12 -20.20
CA GLU A 46 0.77 -10.43 -18.88
C GLU A 46 1.99 -9.56 -18.58
N ILE A 47 2.89 -9.36 -19.53
CA ILE A 47 4.02 -8.44 -19.40
C ILE A 47 3.55 -7.02 -19.12
N CYS A 48 2.54 -6.53 -19.86
CA CYS A 48 1.98 -5.20 -19.61
C CYS A 48 1.36 -5.09 -18.22
N ARG A 49 0.67 -6.13 -17.74
CA ARG A 49 0.13 -6.19 -16.36
C ARG A 49 1.24 -6.06 -15.33
N VAL A 50 2.32 -6.84 -15.47
CA VAL A 50 3.49 -6.77 -14.58
C VAL A 50 4.10 -5.37 -14.56
N LEU A 51 4.32 -4.77 -15.74
CA LEU A 51 4.92 -3.44 -15.85
C LEU A 51 4.03 -2.34 -15.25
N VAL A 52 2.72 -2.40 -15.45
CA VAL A 52 1.77 -1.44 -14.84
C VAL A 52 1.78 -1.60 -13.33
N THR A 53 1.68 -2.83 -12.81
CA THR A 53 1.73 -3.10 -11.37
C THR A 53 3.05 -2.65 -10.75
N ALA A 54 4.18 -2.87 -11.44
CA ALA A 54 5.48 -2.39 -11.00
C ALA A 54 5.51 -0.86 -10.94
N ASN A 55 5.09 -0.18 -12.01
CA ASN A 55 5.07 1.29 -12.06
C ASN A 55 4.21 1.90 -10.94
N GLU A 56 3.01 1.36 -10.70
CA GLU A 56 2.14 1.80 -9.60
C GLU A 56 2.81 1.59 -8.23
N THR A 57 3.40 0.42 -8.02
CA THR A 57 4.03 0.06 -6.75
C THR A 57 5.26 0.92 -6.48
N PHE A 58 6.12 1.13 -7.50
CA PHE A 58 7.28 2.01 -7.39
C PHE A 58 6.88 3.47 -7.14
N SER A 59 5.91 3.99 -7.90
CA SER A 59 5.43 5.36 -7.73
C SER A 59 4.84 5.58 -6.33
N SER A 60 3.99 4.67 -5.87
CA SER A 60 3.39 4.74 -4.54
C SER A 60 4.45 4.66 -3.43
N PHE A 61 5.45 3.80 -3.60
CA PHE A 61 6.56 3.69 -2.65
C PHE A 61 7.38 4.98 -2.57
N ILE A 62 7.81 5.53 -3.72
CA ILE A 62 8.63 6.74 -3.75
C ILE A 62 7.88 7.93 -3.16
N ILE A 63 6.58 8.10 -3.53
CA ILE A 63 5.76 9.17 -2.99
C ILE A 63 5.58 9.00 -1.47
N GLY A 64 5.30 7.78 -1.01
CA GLY A 64 5.18 7.47 0.41
C GLY A 64 6.47 7.78 1.16
N GLN A 65 7.61 7.35 0.66
CA GLN A 65 8.93 7.54 1.27
C GLN A 65 9.35 9.01 1.33
N CYS A 66 9.11 9.76 0.24
CA CYS A 66 9.36 11.20 0.24
C CYS A 66 8.44 11.95 1.23
N THR A 67 7.17 11.55 1.30
CA THR A 67 6.21 12.14 2.25
C THR A 67 6.62 11.86 3.69
N GLU A 68 7.00 10.62 3.99
CA GLU A 68 7.52 10.21 5.30
C GLU A 68 8.76 11.01 5.68
N ALA A 69 9.74 11.14 4.78
CA ALA A 69 10.96 11.89 4.99
C ALA A 69 10.69 13.36 5.37
N VAL A 70 9.76 14.01 4.68
CA VAL A 70 9.36 15.39 4.98
C VAL A 70 8.67 15.50 6.33
N ILE A 71 7.74 14.58 6.62
CA ILE A 71 7.02 14.56 7.91
C ILE A 71 8.00 14.33 9.04
N LEU A 72 8.86 13.32 8.96
CA LEU A 72 9.80 12.95 10.00
C LEU A 72 10.83 14.05 10.24
N GLY A 73 11.42 14.61 9.19
CA GLY A 73 12.36 15.72 9.28
C GLY A 73 11.73 16.97 9.91
N THR A 74 10.50 17.28 9.56
CA THR A 74 9.74 18.42 10.12
C THR A 74 9.40 18.19 11.58
N LEU A 75 8.86 17.02 11.93
CA LEU A 75 8.55 16.68 13.33
C LEU A 75 9.81 16.68 14.20
N CYS A 76 10.90 16.12 13.70
CA CYS A 76 12.18 16.13 14.40
C CYS A 76 12.67 17.55 14.62
N THR A 77 12.66 18.41 13.60
CA THR A 77 13.06 19.81 13.72
C THR A 77 12.21 20.56 14.75
N ILE A 78 10.88 20.45 14.67
CA ILE A 78 9.95 21.12 15.58
C ILE A 78 10.17 20.62 17.01
N GLY A 79 10.25 19.30 17.21
CA GLY A 79 10.49 18.73 18.53
C GLY A 79 11.83 19.19 19.14
N MET A 80 12.89 19.18 18.35
CA MET A 80 14.20 19.67 18.77
C MET A 80 14.20 21.16 19.13
N LEU A 81 13.44 21.99 18.41
CA LEU A 81 13.29 23.42 18.72
C LEU A 81 12.54 23.63 20.04
N ILE A 82 11.47 22.87 20.28
CA ILE A 82 10.70 22.92 21.54
C ILE A 82 11.62 22.61 22.76
N PHE A 83 12.41 21.56 22.64
CA PHE A 83 13.36 21.18 23.72
C PHE A 83 14.68 21.99 23.71
N ARG A 84 14.80 22.95 22.78
CA ARG A 84 16.00 23.82 22.63
C ARG A 84 17.30 23.02 22.48
N PHE A 85 17.25 21.98 21.65
CA PHE A 85 18.45 21.25 21.24
C PHE A 85 19.30 22.08 20.27
N PRO A 86 20.65 21.98 20.33
CA PRO A 86 21.51 22.61 19.35
C PRO A 86 21.33 21.96 17.97
N TYR A 87 21.59 22.73 16.92
CA TYR A 87 21.58 22.28 15.52
C TYR A 87 20.24 21.71 15.03
N ALA A 88 19.09 22.06 15.65
CA ALA A 88 17.80 21.47 15.38
C ALA A 88 17.41 21.43 13.87
N PRO A 89 17.48 22.51 13.08
CA PRO A 89 17.12 22.44 11.66
C PRO A 89 18.06 21.54 10.83
N MET A 90 19.34 21.55 11.16
CA MET A 90 20.34 20.77 10.45
C MET A 90 20.18 19.27 10.70
N ILE A 91 20.00 18.89 11.97
CA ILE A 91 19.79 17.49 12.35
C ILE A 91 18.43 16.99 11.84
N GLY A 92 17.38 17.79 11.94
CA GLY A 92 16.06 17.41 11.42
C GLY A 92 16.05 17.24 9.91
N ALA A 93 16.71 18.13 9.15
CA ALA A 93 16.90 17.98 7.71
C ALA A 93 17.72 16.72 7.37
N PHE A 94 18.79 16.47 8.12
CA PHE A 94 19.62 15.28 7.92
C PHE A 94 18.84 13.99 8.20
N ILE A 95 18.05 13.94 9.28
CA ILE A 95 17.17 12.80 9.60
C ILE A 95 16.13 12.60 8.47
N GLY A 96 15.51 13.68 7.98
CA GLY A 96 14.59 13.60 6.85
C GLY A 96 15.24 13.01 5.59
N VAL A 97 16.46 13.45 5.25
CA VAL A 97 17.17 12.91 4.09
C VAL A 97 17.57 11.44 4.29
N THR A 98 18.09 11.10 5.46
CA THR A 98 18.48 9.70 5.75
C THR A 98 17.27 8.77 5.84
N ALA A 99 16.10 9.26 6.27
CA ALA A 99 14.85 8.51 6.30
C ALA A 99 14.41 7.99 4.93
N LEU A 100 14.92 8.55 3.83
CA LEU A 100 14.70 7.97 2.49
C LEU A 100 15.22 6.53 2.38
N ILE A 101 16.18 6.13 3.21
CA ILE A 101 16.68 4.76 3.28
C ILE A 101 15.87 4.01 4.33
N PRO A 102 14.96 3.09 3.93
CA PRO A 102 14.08 2.42 4.88
C PRO A 102 14.85 1.73 6.01
N ILE A 103 14.41 1.89 7.24
CA ILE A 103 14.97 1.29 8.45
C ILE A 103 16.36 1.86 8.80
N VAL A 104 17.32 1.76 7.89
CA VAL A 104 18.74 2.13 8.14
C VAL A 104 18.89 3.64 8.33
N GLY A 105 18.12 4.43 7.60
CA GLY A 105 18.19 5.90 7.64
C GLY A 105 17.93 6.49 9.01
N ALA A 106 16.97 5.94 9.73
CA ALA A 106 16.64 6.33 11.09
C ALA A 106 17.84 6.18 12.06
N TYR A 107 18.54 5.05 11.98
CA TYR A 107 19.72 4.79 12.82
C TYR A 107 20.90 5.69 12.47
N ILE A 108 21.15 5.93 11.18
CA ILE A 108 22.20 6.85 10.71
C ILE A 108 21.89 8.25 11.20
N GLY A 109 20.66 8.73 11.00
CA GLY A 109 20.23 10.06 11.42
C GLY A 109 20.35 10.26 12.93
N ALA A 110 19.91 9.28 13.72
CA ALA A 110 20.00 9.30 15.17
C ALA A 110 21.46 9.32 15.65
N ALA A 111 22.33 8.48 15.10
CA ALA A 111 23.73 8.39 15.47
C ALA A 111 24.49 9.69 15.18
N VAL A 112 24.34 10.25 13.99
CA VAL A 112 24.97 11.50 13.59
C VAL A 112 24.42 12.67 14.43
N GLY A 113 23.10 12.75 14.62
CA GLY A 113 22.46 13.77 15.43
C GLY A 113 22.93 13.74 16.89
N ALA A 114 22.99 12.55 17.49
CA ALA A 114 23.50 12.37 18.86
C ALA A 114 24.97 12.78 18.98
N PHE A 115 25.80 12.36 18.01
CA PHE A 115 27.22 12.75 17.98
C PHE A 115 27.40 14.28 17.86
N MET A 116 26.65 14.94 17.00
CA MET A 116 26.71 16.39 16.84
C MET A 116 26.33 17.14 18.14
N ILE A 117 25.27 16.69 18.80
CA ILE A 117 24.86 17.31 20.07
C ILE A 117 25.86 17.02 21.17
N LEU A 118 26.45 15.83 21.20
CA LEU A 118 27.43 15.41 22.18
C LEU A 118 28.66 16.35 22.21
N THR A 119 29.09 16.86 21.05
CA THR A 119 30.26 17.77 20.96
C THR A 119 30.04 19.10 21.63
N VAL A 120 28.80 19.53 21.84
CA VAL A 120 28.47 20.86 22.41
C VAL A 120 27.82 20.74 23.79
N ALA A 121 26.94 19.75 23.98
CA ALA A 121 26.15 19.62 25.20
C ALA A 121 25.90 18.14 25.55
N PRO A 122 26.80 17.49 26.31
CA PRO A 122 26.72 16.04 26.57
C PRO A 122 25.39 15.60 27.23
N LEU A 123 24.90 16.40 28.18
CA LEU A 123 23.61 16.10 28.86
C LEU A 123 22.43 16.18 27.87
N LYS A 124 22.46 17.14 26.94
CA LYS A 124 21.43 17.24 25.90
C LYS A 124 21.53 16.12 24.90
N ALA A 125 22.70 15.54 24.64
CA ALA A 125 22.83 14.37 23.78
C ALA A 125 22.08 13.15 24.34
N LEU A 126 22.15 12.93 25.66
CA LEU A 126 21.37 11.89 26.34
C LEU A 126 19.86 12.11 26.20
N LEU A 127 19.42 13.37 26.44
CA LEU A 127 18.00 13.73 26.24
C LEU A 127 17.55 13.56 24.78
N PHE A 128 18.43 13.88 23.85
CA PHE A 128 18.15 13.67 22.40
C PHE A 128 17.97 12.18 22.05
N ILE A 129 18.75 11.28 22.64
CA ILE A 129 18.58 9.84 22.44
C ILE A 129 17.18 9.41 22.92
N VAL A 130 16.74 9.86 24.07
CA VAL A 130 15.37 9.58 24.56
C VAL A 130 14.33 10.17 23.61
N PHE A 131 14.50 11.43 23.20
CA PHE A 131 13.60 12.10 22.27
C PHE A 131 13.49 11.34 20.92
N ILE A 132 14.63 10.95 20.33
CA ILE A 132 14.63 10.27 19.05
C ILE A 132 14.00 8.86 19.14
N ILE A 133 14.19 8.15 20.26
CA ILE A 133 13.52 6.86 20.49
C ILE A 133 12.00 7.05 20.51
N VAL A 134 11.49 8.06 21.22
CA VAL A 134 10.05 8.36 21.24
C VAL A 134 9.55 8.73 19.85
N LEU A 135 10.29 9.57 19.12
CA LEU A 135 9.95 9.97 17.76
C LEU A 135 9.90 8.76 16.83
N GLN A 136 10.87 7.83 16.93
CA GLN A 136 10.90 6.59 16.13
C GLN A 136 9.74 5.63 16.47
N GLN A 137 9.31 5.59 17.73
CA GLN A 137 8.12 4.82 18.10
C GLN A 137 6.84 5.44 17.51
N MET A 138 6.74 6.76 17.47
CA MET A 138 5.62 7.43 16.81
C MET A 138 5.65 7.22 15.30
N GLU A 139 6.82 7.31 14.69
CA GLU A 139 7.03 7.05 13.26
C GLU A 139 6.60 5.63 12.91
N GLY A 140 7.18 4.60 13.52
CA GLY A 140 6.93 3.21 13.21
C GLY A 140 5.49 2.74 13.49
N ASN A 141 4.82 3.30 14.50
CA ASN A 141 3.47 2.87 14.89
C ASN A 141 2.34 3.73 14.29
N LEU A 142 2.59 5.01 14.00
CA LEU A 142 1.56 5.94 13.52
C LEU A 142 1.79 6.41 12.08
N ILE A 143 3.01 6.87 11.77
CA ILE A 143 3.33 7.56 10.52
C ILE A 143 3.53 6.54 9.41
N TYR A 144 4.45 5.61 9.61
CA TYR A 144 4.80 4.60 8.63
C TYR A 144 3.59 3.79 8.12
N PRO A 145 2.71 3.22 8.98
CA PRO A 145 1.55 2.46 8.50
C PRO A 145 0.56 3.29 7.69
N LYS A 146 0.44 4.59 8.00
CA LYS A 146 -0.50 5.47 7.30
C LYS A 146 0.05 6.01 5.98
N VAL A 147 1.34 6.32 5.92
CA VAL A 147 1.97 6.99 4.79
C VAL A 147 2.51 5.98 3.78
N VAL A 148 3.27 5.00 4.24
CA VAL A 148 3.95 4.02 3.39
C VAL A 148 3.21 2.68 3.38
N GLY A 149 2.83 2.17 4.54
CA GLY A 149 2.28 0.82 4.71
C GLY A 149 0.96 0.59 3.98
N SER A 150 0.06 1.57 3.95
CA SER A 150 -1.21 1.49 3.23
C SER A 150 -1.05 1.48 1.71
N SER A 151 0.02 2.08 1.21
CA SER A 151 0.27 2.25 -0.23
C SER A 151 0.91 1.02 -0.88
N ILE A 152 1.67 0.23 -0.12
CA ILE A 152 2.44 -0.89 -0.65
C ILE A 152 1.77 -2.24 -0.39
N GLY A 153 1.05 -2.38 0.73
CA GLY A 153 0.36 -3.62 1.12
C GLY A 153 1.30 -4.81 1.39
N LEU A 154 2.58 -4.54 1.66
CA LEU A 154 3.59 -5.55 1.95
C LEU A 154 3.74 -5.72 3.47
N PRO A 155 3.63 -6.94 4.03
CA PRO A 155 3.91 -7.20 5.44
C PRO A 155 5.34 -6.78 5.83
N GLY A 156 5.51 -6.19 7.02
CA GLY A 156 6.80 -5.63 7.47
C GLY A 156 7.98 -6.60 7.43
N MET A 157 7.74 -7.90 7.64
CA MET A 157 8.75 -8.94 7.54
C MET A 157 9.37 -9.00 6.12
N TRP A 158 8.54 -8.84 5.08
CA TRP A 158 9.01 -8.83 3.69
C TRP A 158 9.76 -7.55 3.35
N VAL A 159 9.40 -6.42 3.98
CA VAL A 159 10.15 -5.16 3.86
C VAL A 159 11.56 -5.35 4.44
N LEU A 160 11.68 -5.93 5.64
CA LEU A 160 12.97 -6.22 6.25
C LEU A 160 13.82 -7.16 5.39
N ALA A 161 13.23 -8.23 4.87
CA ALA A 161 13.91 -9.15 3.97
C ALA A 161 14.39 -8.46 2.69
N ALA A 162 13.53 -7.63 2.07
CA ALA A 162 13.86 -6.88 0.85
C ALA A 162 15.00 -5.89 1.07
N VAL A 163 15.00 -5.16 2.19
CA VAL A 163 16.07 -4.22 2.56
C VAL A 163 17.38 -4.96 2.82
N THR A 164 17.33 -6.09 3.54
CA THR A 164 18.53 -6.88 3.86
C THR A 164 19.16 -7.49 2.62
N VAL A 165 18.36 -8.16 1.80
CA VAL A 165 18.83 -8.78 0.55
C VAL A 165 19.26 -7.71 -0.46
N GLY A 166 18.43 -6.69 -0.67
CA GLY A 166 18.74 -5.59 -1.57
C GLY A 166 20.00 -4.85 -1.18
N GLY A 167 20.16 -4.57 0.13
CA GLY A 167 21.35 -3.93 0.69
C GLY A 167 22.61 -4.77 0.51
N GLY A 168 22.52 -6.06 0.69
CA GLY A 168 23.64 -7.00 0.48
C GLY A 168 24.09 -7.11 -0.98
N LEU A 169 23.16 -6.96 -1.93
CA LEU A 169 23.45 -7.09 -3.37
C LEU A 169 23.95 -5.79 -4.01
N LEU A 170 23.29 -4.67 -3.73
CA LEU A 170 23.48 -3.39 -4.44
C LEU A 170 23.67 -2.20 -3.48
N GLY A 171 23.95 -2.46 -2.21
CA GLY A 171 24.13 -1.40 -1.20
C GLY A 171 22.87 -0.55 -1.01
N ILE A 172 23.04 0.76 -0.83
CA ILE A 172 21.94 1.71 -0.57
C ILE A 172 20.91 1.70 -1.71
N GLY A 173 21.36 1.64 -2.97
CA GLY A 173 20.46 1.54 -4.12
C GLY A 173 19.58 0.28 -4.08
N GLY A 174 20.15 -0.84 -3.65
CA GLY A 174 19.42 -2.08 -3.48
C GLY A 174 18.41 -2.05 -2.33
N MET A 175 18.71 -1.34 -1.24
CA MET A 175 17.74 -1.13 -0.15
C MET A 175 16.51 -0.37 -0.64
N LEU A 176 16.73 0.69 -1.42
CA LEU A 176 15.64 1.51 -1.98
C LEU A 176 14.81 0.78 -3.02
N LEU A 177 15.46 0.04 -3.92
CA LEU A 177 14.78 -0.68 -5.01
C LEU A 177 14.20 -2.02 -4.55
N GLY A 178 14.79 -2.63 -3.54
CA GLY A 178 14.39 -3.95 -3.03
C GLY A 178 12.95 -3.99 -2.53
N VAL A 179 12.54 -2.96 -1.80
CA VAL A 179 11.18 -2.88 -1.23
C VAL A 179 10.11 -2.84 -2.32
N PRO A 180 10.14 -1.93 -3.31
CA PRO A 180 9.12 -1.91 -4.35
C PRO A 180 9.19 -3.13 -5.29
N LEU A 181 10.36 -3.72 -5.50
CA LEU A 181 10.48 -4.97 -6.25
C LEU A 181 9.80 -6.13 -5.52
N ALA A 182 10.08 -6.29 -4.23
CA ALA A 182 9.44 -7.31 -3.40
C ALA A 182 7.93 -7.09 -3.30
N ALA A 183 7.48 -5.85 -3.19
CA ALA A 183 6.07 -5.50 -3.15
C ALA A 183 5.36 -5.80 -4.47
N THR A 184 5.99 -5.51 -5.60
CA THR A 184 5.48 -5.85 -6.93
C THR A 184 5.31 -7.36 -7.07
N PHE A 185 6.35 -8.13 -6.71
CA PHE A 185 6.31 -9.59 -6.76
C PHE A 185 5.21 -10.16 -5.84
N TYR A 186 5.12 -9.66 -4.61
CA TYR A 186 4.10 -10.08 -3.65
C TYR A 186 2.69 -9.78 -4.15
N LYS A 187 2.45 -8.59 -4.72
CA LYS A 187 1.16 -8.18 -5.28
C LYS A 187 0.75 -9.09 -6.43
N LEU A 188 1.66 -9.35 -7.37
CA LEU A 188 1.41 -10.23 -8.51
C LEU A 188 1.10 -11.67 -8.07
N LEU A 189 1.87 -12.20 -7.13
CA LEU A 189 1.67 -13.54 -6.59
C LEU A 189 0.31 -13.65 -5.88
N ARG A 190 -0.04 -12.65 -5.06
CA ARG A 190 -1.31 -12.61 -4.35
C ARG A 190 -2.50 -12.56 -5.31
N ASP A 191 -2.40 -11.77 -6.36
CA ASP A 191 -3.45 -11.63 -7.36
C ASP A 191 -3.63 -12.92 -8.17
N ASP A 192 -2.54 -13.60 -8.56
CA ASP A 192 -2.58 -14.89 -9.25
C ASP A 192 -3.21 -16.00 -8.37
N VAL A 193 -2.81 -16.07 -7.10
CA VAL A 193 -3.39 -17.03 -6.14
C VAL A 193 -4.88 -16.77 -5.93
N ARG A 194 -5.27 -15.51 -5.81
CA ARG A 194 -6.68 -15.13 -5.66
C ARG A 194 -7.51 -15.54 -6.88
N GLU A 195 -7.03 -15.25 -8.08
CA GLU A 195 -7.70 -15.61 -9.33
C GLU A 195 -7.88 -17.13 -9.47
N LYS A 196 -6.84 -17.90 -9.12
CA LYS A 196 -6.90 -19.38 -9.13
C LYS A 196 -7.89 -19.94 -8.12
N ASN A 197 -7.98 -19.34 -6.93
CA ASN A 197 -8.94 -19.77 -5.90
C ASN A 197 -10.38 -19.43 -6.31
N GLU A 198 -10.65 -18.25 -6.84
CA GLU A 198 -11.96 -17.86 -7.35
C GLU A 198 -12.44 -18.77 -8.48
N ARG A 199 -11.53 -19.19 -9.37
CA ARG A 199 -11.81 -20.16 -10.43
C ARG A 199 -12.14 -21.56 -9.87
N LYS A 200 -11.48 -22.00 -8.79
CA LYS A 200 -11.77 -23.29 -8.13
C LYS A 200 -13.15 -23.26 -7.46
N ASP A 201 -13.43 -22.23 -6.68
CA ASP A 201 -14.73 -22.06 -6.02
C ASP A 201 -15.90 -22.01 -7.01
N SER A 202 -15.70 -21.35 -8.15
CA SER A 202 -16.70 -21.29 -9.22
C SER A 202 -16.96 -22.65 -9.85
N ARG A 203 -15.95 -23.48 -10.03
CA ARG A 203 -16.07 -24.84 -10.54
C ARG A 203 -16.78 -25.77 -9.55
N GLU A 204 -16.47 -25.65 -8.26
CA GLU A 204 -17.13 -26.44 -7.20
C GLU A 204 -18.62 -26.08 -7.08
N ARG A 205 -18.97 -24.80 -7.15
CA ARG A 205 -20.37 -24.34 -7.14
C ARG A 205 -21.15 -24.86 -8.35
N GLN A 206 -20.54 -24.86 -9.53
CA GLN A 206 -21.16 -25.44 -10.74
C GLN A 206 -21.30 -26.95 -10.67
N GLY A 207 -20.32 -27.67 -10.11
CA GLY A 207 -20.37 -29.12 -9.90
C GLY A 207 -21.43 -29.54 -8.90
N THR A 208 -21.67 -28.72 -7.86
CA THR A 208 -22.69 -29.00 -6.83
C THR A 208 -24.09 -28.66 -7.33
N SER A 209 -24.25 -27.64 -8.17
CA SER A 209 -25.53 -27.28 -8.79
C SER A 209 -26.02 -28.32 -9.81
N GLY A 210 -25.10 -29.04 -10.46
CA GLY A 210 -25.44 -30.15 -11.38
C GLY A 210 -25.80 -31.47 -10.70
N ARG A 211 -25.62 -31.57 -9.39
CA ARG A 211 -25.88 -32.77 -8.58
C ARG A 211 -27.09 -32.62 -7.68
N MET A 212 -28.18 -32.02 -8.16
CA MET A 212 -29.46 -32.18 -7.48
C MET A 212 -29.94 -33.62 -7.70
N PRO A 213 -30.22 -34.40 -6.61
CA PRO A 213 -30.75 -35.71 -6.77
C PRO A 213 -32.15 -35.60 -7.40
N SER A 214 -32.33 -36.23 -8.53
CA SER A 214 -33.65 -36.37 -9.24
C SER A 214 -34.68 -37.17 -8.44
N GLY A 215 -34.54 -37.28 -7.12
CA GLY A 215 -35.32 -38.11 -6.22
C GLY A 215 -36.61 -37.53 -5.67
N ASN A 216 -36.99 -36.31 -6.02
CA ASN A 216 -38.20 -35.71 -5.40
C ASN A 216 -39.25 -35.20 -6.39
N ARG A 217 -39.29 -35.73 -7.64
CA ARG A 217 -40.37 -35.45 -8.58
C ARG A 217 -41.54 -36.45 -8.55
N GLU A 218 -41.43 -37.56 -7.79
CA GLU A 218 -42.51 -38.57 -7.72
C GLU A 218 -43.46 -38.44 -6.55
N ARG A 219 -43.27 -37.51 -5.61
CA ARG A 219 -44.18 -37.34 -4.47
C ARG A 219 -45.15 -36.15 -4.54
N ALA A 220 -45.15 -35.37 -5.61
CA ALA A 220 -46.10 -34.26 -5.80
C ALA A 220 -47.33 -34.59 -6.66
N GLY A 221 -47.49 -35.85 -7.07
CA GLY A 221 -48.59 -36.31 -7.97
C GLY A 221 -49.80 -36.95 -7.28
N THR A 222 -49.81 -37.15 -5.94
CA THR A 222 -50.87 -37.98 -5.31
C THR A 222 -51.54 -37.28 -4.15
N GLN A 223 -51.73 -35.97 -4.15
CA GLN A 223 -52.54 -35.27 -3.18
C GLN A 223 -53.45 -34.21 -3.82
N LYS A 224 -54.15 -34.56 -4.88
CA LYS A 224 -55.30 -33.82 -5.39
C LYS A 224 -56.52 -34.77 -5.37
N GLY A 225 -57.16 -34.85 -4.25
CA GLY A 225 -58.41 -35.60 -4.17
C GLY A 225 -58.79 -35.90 -2.73
N TYR A 226 -59.24 -34.92 -2.02
CA TYR A 226 -60.22 -35.08 -0.90
C TYR A 226 -60.19 -33.77 -0.09
N ALA A 227 -61.13 -32.92 -0.36
CA ALA A 227 -61.85 -32.11 0.62
C ALA A 227 -62.76 -31.13 -0.12
N GLY A 228 -63.84 -31.64 -0.53
CA GLY A 228 -65.05 -30.87 -0.69
C GLY A 228 -65.81 -30.85 0.61
N ARG A 229 -66.41 -29.73 0.91
CA ARG A 229 -67.65 -29.58 1.67
C ARG A 229 -67.56 -29.21 3.17
N ARG A 230 -68.24 -28.12 3.40
CA ARG A 230 -68.79 -27.56 4.68
C ARG A 230 -67.80 -26.54 5.31
N GLY A 231 -68.22 -25.31 5.63
CA GLY A 231 -69.54 -24.79 5.90
C GLY A 231 -69.47 -23.27 6.11
N ARG A 232 -70.60 -22.69 5.85
CA ARG A 232 -71.01 -21.30 6.02
C ARG A 232 -70.85 -20.79 7.45
N GLY A 233 -70.64 -19.46 7.52
CA GLY A 233 -71.23 -18.62 8.57
C GLY A 233 -70.29 -17.57 9.13
N PRO A 234 -70.87 -16.50 9.56
CA PRO A 234 -70.52 -15.16 9.00
C PRO A 234 -70.06 -14.19 10.11
N GLY A 235 -69.59 -13.07 9.65
CA GLY A 235 -69.79 -11.86 10.44
C GLY A 235 -68.64 -11.20 11.13
N ARG A 236 -68.50 -9.97 10.84
CA ARG A 236 -68.26 -8.74 11.56
C ARG A 236 -66.91 -8.12 11.23
N GLU A 237 -67.02 -7.07 10.41
CA GLU A 237 -67.17 -5.65 10.78
C GLU A 237 -66.03 -5.06 11.58
N GLY A 238 -65.42 -4.08 11.03
CA GLY A 238 -65.21 -2.80 11.62
C GLY A 238 -63.74 -2.34 11.52
N HIS A 239 -63.48 -1.57 10.59
CA HIS A 239 -63.32 -0.12 10.49
C HIS A 239 -62.06 0.46 11.17
N PRO A 240 -61.71 1.71 10.83
CA PRO A 240 -60.43 2.05 10.19
C PRO A 240 -59.67 3.18 10.95
N GLY A 241 -58.68 3.69 10.33
CA GLY A 241 -58.15 5.02 10.67
C GLY A 241 -56.73 4.96 11.20
N LYS A 242 -55.85 5.74 10.83
CA LYS A 242 -55.65 7.14 10.37
C LYS A 242 -54.15 7.22 10.11
N THR A 243 -53.76 7.66 8.94
CA THR A 243 -53.37 9.02 8.56
C THR A 243 -52.64 9.82 9.65
N GLU A 244 -51.55 10.31 9.23
CA GLU A 244 -51.01 11.66 9.25
C GLU A 244 -49.51 11.63 9.47
N GLU A 245 -48.74 12.03 8.53
CA GLU A 245 -48.48 13.36 7.99
C GLU A 245 -47.42 14.13 8.78
N LYS A 246 -46.52 14.66 7.94
CA LYS A 246 -45.82 15.95 8.09
C LYS A 246 -44.65 15.98 9.10
N LYS A 247 -43.57 16.67 8.84
CA LYS A 247 -43.23 17.83 7.98
C LYS A 247 -41.73 18.10 8.18
N THR A 248 -41.04 18.33 7.13
CA THR A 248 -40.24 19.52 6.82
C THR A 248 -39.80 20.43 7.98
N GLU A 249 -38.55 20.81 7.98
CA GLU A 249 -38.01 22.18 7.99
C GLU A 249 -36.52 22.14 8.35
N LYS A 250 -35.54 22.51 7.48
CA LYS A 250 -35.15 23.87 7.11
C LYS A 250 -34.53 24.70 8.26
N GLY A 251 -33.36 25.17 8.00
CA GLY A 251 -32.65 26.27 8.68
C GLY A 251 -31.16 25.94 8.85
N ARG A 252 -30.19 26.37 8.08
CA ARG A 252 -29.71 27.72 7.76
C ARG A 252 -29.08 28.45 8.96
N GLN A 253 -27.83 28.82 8.75
CA GLN A 253 -27.04 29.89 9.46
C GLN A 253 -26.48 29.43 10.82
N GLU A 254 -25.20 29.52 11.11
CA GLU A 254 -24.15 30.56 10.86
C GLU A 254 -22.80 29.92 10.67
#